data_04ba3458d4ed6d356853f01129c2e812
#
_entry.id   04ba3458d4ed6d356853f01129c2e812
#
_cell.length_a   1.000
_cell.length_b   1.000
_cell.length_c   1.000
_cell.angle_alpha   90.00
_cell.angle_beta   90.00
_cell.angle_gamma   90.00
#
_symmetry.space_group_name_H-M   'P 1'
#
loop_
_entity.id
_entity.type
_entity.pdbx_description
1 polymer ?
#
loop_
_entity_poly.entity_id
_entity_poly.type
_entity_poly.pdbx_seq_one_letter_code
_entity_poly.pdbx_strand_id
1 'polypeptide(L)'
;MVQRILMLALVLLAFTMSTEAITLQELQTSPQFKLVHVQAMNPTMERGGLYIYLNTYSIEATHYAPPQYSLRGTYYVVIDTDYQSTIEEKQLTVDYDTNYSLATLIHSSHMMNPSPSTLALIEASESKSGLSLVDVAVAKYSFDWAAQQMQYRNDMRKFPLKRNNTIMYGIAEAMFMAAYQQYFDDIVVQ
;
A
#
# COMPACT_ATOMS: atom_id res chain seq x y z
N MET A 1 34.70 0.13 -36.29
CA MET A 1 34.77 -0.77 -35.11
C MET A 1 34.69 -0.01 -33.78
N VAL A 2 35.42 1.07 -33.58
CA VAL A 2 35.47 1.89 -32.36
C VAL A 2 34.08 2.44 -31.99
N GLN A 3 33.27 2.90 -32.95
CA GLN A 3 31.95 3.50 -32.72
C GLN A 3 30.90 2.49 -32.17
N ARG A 4 31.01 1.21 -32.53
CA ARG A 4 30.15 0.13 -32.00
C ARG A 4 30.51 -0.26 -30.56
N ILE A 5 31.79 -0.17 -30.23
CA ILE A 5 32.28 -0.45 -28.86
C ILE A 5 31.83 0.69 -27.92
N LEU A 6 31.85 1.95 -28.39
CA LEU A 6 31.39 3.11 -27.62
C LEU A 6 29.88 3.05 -27.33
N MET A 7 29.09 2.63 -28.33
CA MET A 7 27.64 2.44 -28.14
C MET A 7 27.32 1.32 -27.12
N LEU A 8 28.06 0.21 -27.17
CA LEU A 8 27.90 -0.89 -26.21
C LEU A 8 28.31 -0.49 -24.80
N ALA A 9 29.35 0.32 -24.64
CA ALA A 9 29.76 0.86 -23.34
C ALA A 9 28.74 1.86 -22.76
N LEU A 10 28.11 2.69 -23.61
CA LEU A 10 27.06 3.62 -23.19
C LEU A 10 25.78 2.89 -22.76
N VAL A 11 25.42 1.80 -23.44
CA VAL A 11 24.28 0.96 -23.07
C VAL A 11 24.54 0.21 -21.77
N LEU A 12 25.75 -0.28 -21.54
CA LEU A 12 26.14 -0.93 -20.27
C LEU A 12 26.18 0.04 -19.10
N LEU A 13 26.57 1.31 -19.30
CA LEU A 13 26.52 2.35 -18.26
C LEU A 13 25.09 2.79 -17.91
N ALA A 14 24.14 2.68 -18.85
CA ALA A 14 22.73 2.97 -18.59
C ALA A 14 22.03 1.89 -17.72
N PHE A 15 22.60 0.69 -17.60
CA PHE A 15 22.06 -0.40 -16.80
C PHE A 15 22.64 -0.52 -15.38
N THR A 16 23.60 0.31 -15.01
CA THR A 16 23.99 0.47 -13.60
C THR A 16 23.17 1.57 -12.94
N MET A 17 21.85 1.50 -13.06
CA MET A 17 21.02 2.10 -12.02
C MET A 17 21.26 1.27 -10.76
N SER A 18 22.20 1.72 -9.95
CA SER A 18 22.22 1.33 -8.54
C SER A 18 20.83 1.65 -8.02
N THR A 19 20.06 0.65 -7.66
CA THR A 19 18.88 0.85 -6.84
C THR A 19 19.41 1.37 -5.51
N GLU A 20 19.57 2.69 -5.41
CA GLU A 20 19.89 3.33 -4.15
C GLU A 20 18.79 2.93 -3.17
N ALA A 21 19.19 2.43 -2.01
CA ALA A 21 18.24 2.07 -0.97
C ALA A 21 17.46 3.32 -0.58
N ILE A 22 16.13 3.24 -0.54
CA ILE A 22 15.28 4.33 -0.11
C ILE A 22 15.62 4.74 1.32
N THR A 23 15.70 6.05 1.56
CA THR A 23 16.04 6.60 2.86
C THR A 23 14.81 7.02 3.65
N LEU A 24 14.91 7.05 4.99
CA LEU A 24 13.84 7.60 5.81
C LEU A 24 13.59 9.08 5.48
N GLN A 25 14.66 9.85 5.21
CA GLN A 25 14.54 11.25 4.83
C GLN A 25 13.74 11.42 3.53
N GLU A 26 13.99 10.60 2.52
CA GLU A 26 13.22 10.62 1.27
C GLU A 26 11.76 10.28 1.50
N LEU A 27 11.46 9.25 2.31
CA LEU A 27 10.08 8.91 2.66
C LEU A 27 9.35 10.06 3.37
N GLN A 28 10.07 10.87 4.17
CA GLN A 28 9.48 11.97 4.93
C GLN A 28 9.36 13.28 4.15
N THR A 29 10.22 13.51 3.15
CA THR A 29 10.33 14.82 2.51
C THR A 29 9.85 14.85 1.06
N SER A 30 9.87 13.70 0.38
CA SER A 30 9.46 13.66 -1.02
C SER A 30 7.94 13.59 -1.17
N PRO A 31 7.33 14.42 -2.05
CA PRO A 31 5.88 14.53 -2.19
C PRO A 31 5.20 13.27 -2.75
N GLN A 32 5.99 12.36 -3.33
CA GLN A 32 5.48 11.09 -3.83
C GLN A 32 5.09 10.11 -2.71
N PHE A 33 5.64 10.30 -1.49
CA PHE A 33 5.37 9.43 -0.36
C PHE A 33 4.35 10.05 0.60
N LYS A 34 3.22 9.40 0.74
CA LYS A 34 2.16 9.79 1.67
C LYS A 34 2.23 8.91 2.91
N LEU A 35 2.38 9.52 4.08
CA LEU A 35 2.22 8.81 5.35
C LEU A 35 0.76 8.40 5.52
N VAL A 36 0.49 7.09 5.55
CA VAL A 36 -0.87 6.54 5.63
C VAL A 36 -1.19 5.92 6.98
N HIS A 37 -0.17 5.55 7.76
CA HIS A 37 -0.36 4.99 9.09
C HIS A 37 0.80 5.31 10.01
N VAL A 38 0.48 5.58 11.28
CA VAL A 38 1.45 5.75 12.38
C VAL A 38 0.93 4.97 13.59
N GLN A 39 1.79 4.13 14.14
CA GLN A 39 1.51 3.43 15.40
C GLN A 39 2.71 3.55 16.32
N ALA A 40 2.53 4.15 17.50
CA ALA A 40 3.53 4.10 18.56
C ALA A 40 3.65 2.67 19.08
N MET A 41 4.87 2.13 19.09
CA MET A 41 5.09 0.76 19.57
C MET A 41 5.21 0.70 21.09
N ASN A 42 5.66 1.77 21.72
CA ASN A 42 5.70 1.88 23.19
C ASN A 42 5.59 3.34 23.62
N PRO A 43 4.57 3.74 24.39
CA PRO A 43 4.41 5.12 24.84
C PRO A 43 5.49 5.57 25.84
N THR A 44 6.29 4.67 26.40
CA THR A 44 7.37 4.98 27.35
C THR A 44 8.75 5.09 26.69
N MET A 45 8.88 4.82 25.40
CA MET A 45 10.13 4.96 24.65
C MET A 45 10.17 6.31 23.94
N GLU A 46 11.31 7.00 24.00
CA GLU A 46 11.54 8.26 23.27
C GLU A 46 11.55 8.05 21.75
N ARG A 47 11.86 6.83 21.30
CA ARG A 47 11.79 6.39 19.91
C ARG A 47 11.06 5.07 19.87
N GLY A 48 10.14 4.96 18.96
CA GLY A 48 9.46 3.69 18.73
C GLY A 48 8.16 3.87 17.97
N GLY A 49 8.21 3.53 16.69
CA GLY A 49 7.02 3.62 15.84
C GLY A 49 7.07 2.69 14.66
N LEU A 50 5.88 2.31 14.24
CA LEU A 50 5.60 1.75 12.94
C LEU A 50 5.02 2.87 12.08
N TYR A 51 5.65 3.14 10.94
CA TYR A 51 5.20 4.13 9.98
C TYR A 51 4.98 3.45 8.64
N ILE A 52 3.91 3.80 7.95
CA ILE A 52 3.63 3.26 6.62
C ILE A 52 3.51 4.42 5.64
N TYR A 53 4.34 4.38 4.60
CA TYR A 53 4.37 5.36 3.52
C TYR A 53 3.91 4.70 2.22
N LEU A 54 2.91 5.27 1.56
CA LEU A 54 2.46 4.87 0.24
C LEU A 54 3.16 5.71 -0.83
N ASN A 55 3.80 5.07 -1.81
CA ASN A 55 4.29 5.75 -2.99
C ASN A 55 3.13 6.00 -3.96
N THR A 56 2.57 7.19 -3.92
CA THR A 56 1.41 7.57 -4.74
C THR A 56 1.72 7.61 -6.24
N TYR A 57 2.99 7.79 -6.62
CA TYR A 57 3.42 7.80 -8.04
C TYR A 57 3.60 6.39 -8.61
N SER A 58 3.68 5.36 -7.77
CA SER A 58 3.76 3.96 -8.20
C SER A 58 2.40 3.33 -8.46
N ILE A 59 1.30 4.05 -8.19
CA ILE A 59 -0.04 3.47 -8.30
C ILE A 59 -0.44 3.39 -9.76
N GLU A 60 -0.78 2.17 -10.19
CA GLU A 60 -1.27 1.87 -11.53
C GLU A 60 -2.61 1.11 -11.47
N ALA A 61 -3.53 1.45 -12.35
CA ALA A 61 -4.76 0.70 -12.54
C ALA A 61 -4.45 -0.50 -13.45
N THR A 62 -4.49 -1.71 -12.89
CA THR A 62 -4.28 -2.96 -13.64
C THR A 62 -5.57 -3.51 -14.21
N HIS A 63 -6.71 -3.11 -13.66
CA HIS A 63 -8.04 -3.42 -14.17
C HIS A 63 -9.00 -2.27 -13.86
N TYR A 64 -9.82 -1.89 -14.87
CA TYR A 64 -10.86 -0.87 -14.75
C TYR A 64 -12.11 -1.33 -15.49
N ALA A 65 -13.07 -1.87 -14.77
CA ALA A 65 -14.37 -2.28 -15.29
C ALA A 65 -15.44 -2.14 -14.18
N PRO A 66 -15.96 -0.92 -13.93
CA PRO A 66 -16.94 -0.70 -12.87
C PRO A 66 -18.05 -1.76 -12.88
N PRO A 67 -18.44 -2.35 -11.75
CA PRO A 67 -18.06 -1.96 -10.37
C PRO A 67 -16.71 -2.54 -9.87
N GLN A 68 -15.94 -3.22 -10.73
CA GLN A 68 -14.70 -3.89 -10.36
C GLN A 68 -13.48 -3.12 -10.84
N TYR A 69 -12.48 -3.02 -9.95
CA TYR A 69 -11.21 -2.33 -10.17
C TYR A 69 -10.06 -3.14 -9.60
N SER A 70 -8.86 -2.98 -10.14
CA SER A 70 -7.63 -3.47 -9.53
C SER A 70 -6.56 -2.41 -9.60
N LEU A 71 -5.91 -2.15 -8.48
CA LEU A 71 -4.79 -1.23 -8.36
C LEU A 71 -3.57 -1.97 -7.87
N ARG A 72 -2.40 -1.59 -8.39
CA ARG A 72 -1.09 -2.01 -7.89
C ARG A 72 -0.32 -0.78 -7.44
N GLY A 73 0.44 -0.89 -6.36
CA GLY A 73 1.27 0.19 -5.86
C GLY A 73 2.35 -0.32 -4.92
N THR A 74 3.34 0.54 -4.65
CA THR A 74 4.43 0.26 -3.71
C THR A 74 4.20 1.02 -2.42
N TYR A 75 4.44 0.38 -1.29
CA TYR A 75 4.43 1.01 0.01
C TYR A 75 5.63 0.58 0.85
N TYR A 76 5.95 1.37 1.85
CA TYR A 76 7.11 1.16 2.71
C TYR A 76 6.66 1.05 4.16
N VAL A 77 7.13 0.02 4.84
CA VAL A 77 6.94 -0.18 6.27
C VAL A 77 8.23 0.19 6.97
N VAL A 78 8.18 1.24 7.75
CA VAL A 78 9.31 1.70 8.56
C VAL A 78 9.08 1.25 9.99
N ILE A 79 10.02 0.48 10.53
CA ILE A 79 10.09 0.14 11.94
C ILE A 79 11.27 0.91 12.49
N ASP A 80 11.02 1.85 13.40
CA ASP A 80 12.05 2.62 14.09
C ASP A 80 11.91 2.42 15.59
N THR A 81 12.79 1.61 16.17
CA THR A 81 12.82 1.30 17.60
C THR A 81 14.26 1.38 18.11
N ASP A 82 14.42 1.42 19.42
CA ASP A 82 15.77 1.43 20.05
C ASP A 82 16.60 0.18 19.70
N TYR A 83 15.95 -0.89 19.26
CA TYR A 83 16.61 -2.17 18.95
C TYR A 83 16.70 -2.48 17.45
N GLN A 84 15.84 -1.89 16.65
CA GLN A 84 15.76 -2.17 15.23
C GLN A 84 15.23 -0.95 14.47
N SER A 85 15.96 -0.58 13.42
CA SER A 85 15.53 0.46 12.50
C SER A 85 15.64 -0.09 11.08
N THR A 86 14.49 -0.35 10.47
CA THR A 86 14.40 -0.98 9.13
C THR A 86 13.33 -0.34 8.28
N ILE A 87 13.55 -0.39 6.97
CA ILE A 87 12.57 -0.03 5.94
C ILE A 87 12.31 -1.28 5.10
N GLU A 88 11.06 -1.72 5.04
CA GLU A 88 10.62 -2.80 4.15
C GLU A 88 9.85 -2.20 2.98
N GLU A 89 10.33 -2.45 1.76
CA GLU A 89 9.62 -2.14 0.53
C GLU A 89 8.69 -3.29 0.17
N LYS A 90 7.44 -2.97 -0.08
CA LYS A 90 6.40 -3.94 -0.41
C LYS A 90 5.58 -3.49 -1.60
N GLN A 91 5.11 -4.45 -2.39
CA GLN A 91 4.17 -4.24 -3.47
C GLN A 91 2.82 -4.79 -3.08
N LEU A 92 1.80 -3.96 -3.18
CA LEU A 92 0.41 -4.31 -2.90
C LEU A 92 -0.39 -4.29 -4.20
N THR A 93 -1.15 -5.37 -4.42
CA THR A 93 -2.21 -5.38 -5.42
C THR A 93 -3.53 -5.53 -4.69
N VAL A 94 -4.47 -4.62 -4.95
CA VAL A 94 -5.80 -4.63 -4.33
C VAL A 94 -6.85 -4.68 -5.43
N ASP A 95 -7.79 -5.63 -5.28
CA ASP A 95 -9.00 -5.65 -6.08
C ASP A 95 -10.15 -5.09 -5.26
N TYR A 96 -10.96 -4.28 -5.91
CA TYR A 96 -12.11 -3.56 -5.34
C TYR A 96 -13.38 -3.96 -6.09
N ASP A 97 -14.46 -4.16 -5.35
CA ASP A 97 -15.82 -4.30 -5.88
C ASP A 97 -16.71 -3.25 -5.19
N THR A 98 -17.06 -2.19 -5.91
CA THR A 98 -17.81 -1.05 -5.37
C THR A 98 -19.27 -1.38 -5.03
N ASN A 99 -19.78 -2.56 -5.45
CA ASN A 99 -21.06 -3.06 -4.92
C ASN A 99 -21.03 -3.29 -3.41
N TYR A 100 -19.84 -3.44 -2.83
CA TYR A 100 -19.62 -3.64 -1.39
C TYR A 100 -19.00 -2.44 -0.70
N SER A 101 -18.88 -1.27 -1.34
CA SER A 101 -18.51 -0.03 -0.66
C SER A 101 -19.50 0.28 0.47
N LEU A 102 -19.07 0.97 1.51
CA LEU A 102 -19.94 1.28 2.66
C LEU A 102 -21.15 2.10 2.22
N ALA A 103 -20.94 3.10 1.37
CA ALA A 103 -22.02 3.94 0.84
C ALA A 103 -23.02 3.14 0.01
N THR A 104 -22.56 2.20 -0.84
CA THR A 104 -23.46 1.32 -1.62
C THR A 104 -24.25 0.39 -0.71
N LEU A 105 -23.62 -0.20 0.31
CA LEU A 105 -24.30 -1.07 1.27
C LEU A 105 -25.37 -0.31 2.07
N ILE A 106 -25.08 0.91 2.52
CA ILE A 106 -26.02 1.78 3.19
C ILE A 106 -27.17 2.16 2.27
N HIS A 107 -26.88 2.58 1.05
CA HIS A 107 -27.88 2.96 0.04
C HIS A 107 -28.80 1.80 -0.31
N SER A 108 -28.26 0.62 -0.60
CA SER A 108 -29.05 -0.58 -0.98
C SER A 108 -29.90 -1.11 0.16
N SER A 109 -29.49 -0.90 1.42
CA SER A 109 -30.28 -1.28 2.59
C SER A 109 -31.36 -0.27 2.97
N HIS A 110 -31.49 0.85 2.23
CA HIS A 110 -32.36 1.98 2.57
C HIS A 110 -32.12 2.57 3.96
N MET A 111 -30.95 2.35 4.52
CA MET A 111 -30.59 2.88 5.84
C MET A 111 -29.93 4.24 5.69
N MET A 112 -30.71 5.31 5.83
CA MET A 112 -30.18 6.69 5.76
C MET A 112 -29.21 7.02 6.90
N ASN A 113 -29.35 6.37 8.07
CA ASN A 113 -28.48 6.53 9.23
C ASN A 113 -28.36 5.19 9.97
N PRO A 114 -27.43 4.31 9.59
CA PRO A 114 -27.26 3.03 10.25
C PRO A 114 -26.80 3.21 11.70
N SER A 115 -27.29 2.35 12.59
CA SER A 115 -26.85 2.36 13.99
C SER A 115 -25.36 2.00 14.10
N PRO A 116 -24.65 2.46 15.16
CA PRO A 116 -23.26 2.07 15.38
C PRO A 116 -23.04 0.55 15.41
N SER A 117 -24.00 -0.21 15.91
CA SER A 117 -23.95 -1.68 15.89
C SER A 117 -24.06 -2.26 14.50
N THR A 118 -24.86 -1.68 13.61
CA THR A 118 -24.97 -2.10 12.21
C THR A 118 -23.67 -1.81 11.45
N LEU A 119 -23.10 -0.62 11.65
CA LEU A 119 -21.80 -0.28 11.07
C LEU A 119 -20.70 -1.24 11.53
N ALA A 120 -20.63 -1.52 12.84
CA ALA A 120 -19.66 -2.47 13.38
C ALA A 120 -19.81 -3.88 12.79
N LEU A 121 -21.05 -4.33 12.53
CA LEU A 121 -21.29 -5.62 11.87
C LEU A 121 -20.84 -5.61 10.40
N ILE A 122 -21.06 -4.52 9.68
CA ILE A 122 -20.58 -4.35 8.31
C ILE A 122 -19.05 -4.32 8.30
N GLU A 123 -18.43 -3.55 9.18
CA GLU A 123 -16.96 -3.43 9.30
C GLU A 123 -16.30 -4.75 9.67
N ALA A 124 -16.90 -5.56 10.53
CA ALA A 124 -16.39 -6.87 10.92
C ALA A 124 -16.59 -7.96 9.86
N SER A 125 -17.42 -7.73 8.84
CA SER A 125 -17.78 -8.74 7.84
C SER A 125 -16.70 -8.84 6.75
N GLU A 126 -15.97 -9.97 6.67
CA GLU A 126 -15.04 -10.25 5.58
C GLU A 126 -15.72 -10.30 4.21
N SER A 127 -16.86 -10.95 4.13
CA SER A 127 -17.60 -11.16 2.89
C SER A 127 -18.21 -9.91 2.30
N LYS A 128 -18.23 -8.82 3.07
CA LYS A 128 -18.85 -7.54 2.67
C LYS A 128 -17.87 -6.38 2.52
N SER A 129 -16.57 -6.63 2.58
CA SER A 129 -15.58 -5.57 2.37
C SER A 129 -15.45 -5.17 0.89
N GLY A 130 -15.74 -6.08 -0.03
CA GLY A 130 -15.51 -5.86 -1.47
C GLY A 130 -14.05 -5.76 -1.86
N LEU A 131 -13.12 -5.99 -0.92
CA LEU A 131 -11.68 -5.86 -1.13
C LEU A 131 -11.00 -7.22 -0.99
N SER A 132 -10.03 -7.45 -1.87
CA SER A 132 -9.06 -8.53 -1.70
C SER A 132 -7.68 -8.06 -2.10
N LEU A 133 -6.65 -8.60 -1.47
CA LEU A 133 -5.28 -8.14 -1.68
C LEU A 133 -4.28 -9.27 -1.88
N VAL A 134 -3.20 -8.93 -2.57
CA VAL A 134 -1.94 -9.68 -2.63
C VAL A 134 -0.84 -8.73 -2.15
N ASP A 135 -0.12 -9.10 -1.10
CA ASP A 135 0.98 -8.32 -0.51
C ASP A 135 2.29 -9.08 -0.73
N VAL A 136 3.26 -8.44 -1.36
CA VAL A 136 4.56 -9.02 -1.69
C VAL A 136 5.65 -8.12 -1.16
N ALA A 137 6.49 -8.64 -0.27
CA ALA A 137 7.66 -7.91 0.13
C ALA A 137 8.70 -7.90 -1.01
N VAL A 138 9.35 -6.77 -1.29
CA VAL A 138 10.30 -6.57 -2.40
C VAL A 138 11.72 -6.48 -1.88
N ALA A 139 11.96 -5.66 -0.85
CA ALA A 139 13.27 -5.46 -0.26
C ALA A 139 13.17 -5.07 1.21
N LYS A 140 14.25 -5.26 1.93
CA LYS A 140 14.40 -4.79 3.31
C LYS A 140 15.75 -4.11 3.45
N TYR A 141 15.72 -2.93 4.04
CA TYR A 141 16.89 -2.09 4.26
C TYR A 141 17.04 -1.86 5.77
N SER A 142 18.27 -1.90 6.29
CA SER A 142 18.60 -1.37 7.61
C SER A 142 18.94 0.11 7.48
N PHE A 143 18.81 0.90 8.55
CA PHE A 143 19.16 2.34 8.54
C PHE A 143 20.65 2.60 8.33
N ASP A 144 21.51 1.62 8.53
CA ASP A 144 22.93 1.63 8.26
C ASP A 144 23.30 1.25 6.82
N TRP A 145 22.30 1.26 5.92
CA TRP A 145 22.44 1.15 4.45
C TRP A 145 22.84 -0.23 3.89
N ALA A 146 22.88 -1.26 4.70
CA ALA A 146 23.06 -2.61 4.19
C ALA A 146 21.76 -3.14 3.58
N ALA A 147 21.62 -3.09 2.27
CA ALA A 147 20.52 -3.73 1.57
C ALA A 147 20.55 -5.25 1.83
N GLN A 148 19.59 -5.75 2.57
CA GLN A 148 19.40 -7.18 2.73
C GLN A 148 18.37 -7.64 1.70
N GLN A 149 18.81 -8.42 0.70
CA GLN A 149 17.86 -9.11 -0.18
C GLN A 149 17.09 -10.12 0.67
N MET A 150 15.80 -9.89 0.82
CA MET A 150 14.94 -10.89 1.42
C MET A 150 14.70 -12.01 0.41
N GLN A 151 14.92 -13.26 0.85
CA GLN A 151 14.44 -14.41 0.07
C GLN A 151 12.93 -14.52 0.26
N TYR A 152 12.17 -14.30 -0.81
CA TYR A 152 10.71 -14.35 -0.76
C TYR A 152 10.19 -15.77 -0.85
N ARG A 153 9.25 -16.10 0.02
CA ARG A 153 8.24 -17.10 -0.30
C ARG A 153 7.27 -16.44 -1.28
N ASN A 154 7.22 -16.96 -2.50
CA ASN A 154 6.23 -16.60 -3.53
C ASN A 154 4.83 -17.10 -3.15
N ASP A 155 4.37 -16.82 -1.95
CA ASP A 155 3.01 -17.16 -1.54
C ASP A 155 2.09 -16.00 -1.94
N MET A 156 1.92 -15.83 -3.25
CA MET A 156 1.02 -14.85 -3.87
C MET A 156 -0.44 -15.28 -3.68
N ARG A 157 -0.86 -15.54 -2.44
CA ARG A 157 -2.25 -15.84 -2.19
C ARG A 157 -3.04 -14.55 -2.11
N LYS A 158 -4.16 -14.54 -2.80
CA LYS A 158 -5.15 -13.48 -2.69
C LYS A 158 -5.97 -13.70 -1.42
N PHE A 159 -6.04 -12.68 -0.58
CA PHE A 159 -6.78 -12.73 0.68
C PHE A 159 -7.92 -11.71 0.66
N PRO A 160 -9.12 -12.07 1.17
CA PRO A 160 -10.15 -11.08 1.45
C PRO A 160 -9.64 -10.11 2.53
N LEU A 161 -9.85 -8.83 2.32
CA LEU A 161 -9.46 -7.79 3.27
C LEU A 161 -10.65 -7.41 4.15
N LYS A 162 -10.50 -7.55 5.45
CA LYS A 162 -11.51 -7.10 6.42
C LYS A 162 -11.41 -5.60 6.65
N ARG A 163 -12.54 -4.90 6.80
CA ARG A 163 -12.56 -3.49 7.17
C ARG A 163 -11.90 -3.19 8.52
N ASN A 164 -12.02 -4.11 9.48
CA ASN A 164 -11.39 -3.97 10.80
C ASN A 164 -9.86 -4.17 10.77
N ASN A 165 -9.27 -4.59 9.66
CA ASN A 165 -7.83 -4.47 9.45
C ASN A 165 -7.50 -3.03 9.05
N THR A 166 -7.49 -2.14 10.03
CA THR A 166 -7.39 -0.68 9.83
C THR A 166 -6.14 -0.26 9.06
N ILE A 167 -5.03 -0.99 9.20
CA ILE A 167 -3.77 -0.69 8.50
C ILE A 167 -3.92 -0.97 7.01
N MET A 168 -4.20 -2.22 6.64
CA MET A 168 -4.26 -2.60 5.23
C MET A 168 -5.45 -1.98 4.52
N TYR A 169 -6.57 -1.82 5.23
CA TYR A 169 -7.73 -1.12 4.70
C TYR A 169 -7.43 0.36 4.44
N GLY A 170 -6.73 1.03 5.36
CA GLY A 170 -6.29 2.41 5.18
C GLY A 170 -5.33 2.61 4.00
N ILE A 171 -4.43 1.64 3.75
CA ILE A 171 -3.56 1.67 2.56
C ILE A 171 -4.42 1.51 1.29
N ALA A 172 -5.35 0.55 1.26
CA ALA A 172 -6.23 0.33 0.12
C ALA A 172 -7.09 1.57 -0.20
N GLU A 173 -7.68 2.20 0.81
CA GLU A 173 -8.41 3.47 0.66
C GLU A 173 -7.52 4.60 0.12
N ALA A 174 -6.29 4.71 0.64
CA ALA A 174 -5.35 5.72 0.16
C ALA A 174 -4.92 5.49 -1.29
N MET A 175 -4.77 4.22 -1.72
CA MET A 175 -4.50 3.86 -3.11
C MET A 175 -5.67 4.24 -4.01
N PHE A 176 -6.90 3.93 -3.61
CA PHE A 176 -8.10 4.24 -4.39
C PHE A 176 -8.28 5.76 -4.52
N MET A 177 -8.10 6.50 -3.42
CA MET A 177 -8.13 7.97 -3.41
C MET A 177 -7.06 8.58 -4.30
N ALA A 178 -5.85 8.03 -4.32
CA ALA A 178 -4.78 8.53 -5.19
C ALA A 178 -5.05 8.27 -6.68
N ALA A 179 -5.67 7.13 -7.02
CA ALA A 179 -6.00 6.78 -8.39
C ALA A 179 -7.23 7.53 -8.94
N TYR A 180 -8.28 7.68 -8.11
CA TYR A 180 -9.60 8.12 -8.57
C TYR A 180 -10.11 9.39 -7.89
N GLN A 181 -9.34 10.01 -6.99
CA GLN A 181 -9.70 11.23 -6.24
C GLN A 181 -10.98 11.06 -5.38
N GLN A 182 -11.28 9.83 -4.98
CA GLN A 182 -12.43 9.45 -4.16
C GLN A 182 -12.06 8.24 -3.29
N TYR A 183 -12.59 8.17 -2.07
CA TYR A 183 -12.45 6.97 -1.26
C TYR A 183 -13.37 5.86 -1.79
N PHE A 184 -12.91 4.61 -1.65
CA PHE A 184 -13.67 3.45 -2.07
C PHE A 184 -15.02 3.35 -1.35
N ASP A 185 -15.01 3.58 -0.03
CA ASP A 185 -16.22 3.49 0.79
C ASP A 185 -17.23 4.63 0.56
N ASP A 186 -16.85 5.71 -0.14
CA ASP A 186 -17.75 6.82 -0.52
C ASP A 186 -18.49 6.60 -1.84
N ILE A 187 -18.19 5.52 -2.57
CA ILE A 187 -18.83 5.25 -3.87
C ILE A 187 -20.21 4.68 -3.66
N VAL A 188 -21.18 5.21 -4.37
CA VAL A 188 -22.54 4.67 -4.49
C VAL A 188 -22.72 4.11 -5.90
N VAL A 189 -22.94 2.81 -6.01
CA VAL A 189 -23.34 2.19 -7.29
C VAL A 189 -24.84 2.39 -7.45
N GLN A 190 -25.23 3.05 -8.55
CA GLN A 190 -26.63 3.33 -8.92
C GLN A 190 -27.27 2.10 -9.59
#